data_00b6631fc2d1cf4a414ac2bdcf1f4f35
#
_entry.id   00b6631fc2d1cf4a414ac2bdcf1f4f35
#
_cell.length_a   1.000
_cell.length_b   1.000
_cell.length_c   1.000
_cell.angle_alpha   90.00
_cell.angle_beta   90.00
_cell.angle_gamma   90.00
#
_symmetry.space_group_name_H-M   'P 1'
#
loop_
_entity.id
_entity.type
_entity.pdbx_description
1 polymer ?
#
loop_
_entity_poly.entity_id
_entity_poly.type
_entity_poly.pdbx_seq_one_letter_code
_entity_poly.pdbx_strand_id
1 'polypeptide(L)'
;ARSIRLKKKQSTTKVQVSGLAAGDRVQSWTTSNKKVATVTSRGKITAKKTGKARIIITLVSGKKAVVNVTVQKTAVKTTKISGLKKSVVLKRRQKLKLKPVISPLTSVEKVTYKTSNKKVATVSSRGVITAKKKGTAKITVKSGKKTYTVTVKVK
;
A
#
# COMPACT_ATOMS: atom_id res chain seq x y z
N ALA A 1 -6.50 -8.20 14.85
CA ALA A 1 -7.24 -7.02 14.33
C ALA A 1 -6.30 -6.10 13.56
N ARG A 2 -6.72 -5.69 12.38
CA ARG A 2 -5.96 -4.74 11.56
C ARG A 2 -6.27 -3.30 12.00
N SER A 3 -5.27 -2.42 11.95
CA SER A 3 -5.45 -1.01 12.28
C SER A 3 -5.12 -0.15 11.07
N ILE A 4 -5.92 0.89 10.84
CA ILE A 4 -5.67 1.91 9.82
C ILE A 4 -5.81 3.30 10.42
N ARG A 5 -5.11 4.26 9.82
CA ARG A 5 -5.24 5.68 10.14
C ARG A 5 -5.73 6.44 8.92
N LEU A 6 -6.63 7.38 9.11
CA LEU A 6 -7.14 8.25 8.06
C LEU A 6 -7.08 9.70 8.51
N LYS A 7 -6.81 10.61 7.58
CA LYS A 7 -7.03 12.02 7.80
C LYS A 7 -8.54 12.31 7.75
N LYS A 8 -9.02 13.26 8.55
CA LYS A 8 -10.40 13.77 8.44
C LYS A 8 -10.74 14.09 6.97
N LYS A 9 -11.89 13.64 6.49
CA LYS A 9 -12.38 13.69 5.10
C LYS A 9 -11.69 12.74 4.11
N GLN A 10 -10.66 11.99 4.51
CA GLN A 10 -10.05 10.97 3.67
C GLN A 10 -10.93 9.72 3.59
N SER A 11 -10.94 9.07 2.43
CA SER A 11 -11.56 7.75 2.25
C SER A 11 -10.55 6.74 1.70
N THR A 12 -10.82 5.47 1.93
CA THR A 12 -9.98 4.36 1.44
C THR A 12 -10.81 3.15 1.05
N THR A 13 -10.39 2.46 -0.01
CA THR A 13 -10.87 1.15 -0.43
C THR A 13 -9.78 0.08 -0.31
N LYS A 14 -8.63 0.44 0.29
CA LYS A 14 -7.45 -0.43 0.38
C LYS A 14 -7.57 -1.55 1.42
N VAL A 15 -8.61 -1.54 2.25
CA VAL A 15 -8.89 -2.64 3.18
C VAL A 15 -9.63 -3.72 2.41
N GLN A 16 -8.96 -4.83 2.21
CA GLN A 16 -9.51 -5.98 1.50
C GLN A 16 -9.56 -7.19 2.42
N VAL A 17 -10.55 -8.04 2.22
CA VAL A 17 -10.69 -9.32 2.88
C VAL A 17 -10.04 -10.40 2.02
N SER A 18 -9.19 -11.21 2.61
CA SER A 18 -8.48 -12.30 1.93
C SER A 18 -8.43 -13.54 2.82
N GLY A 19 -8.06 -14.68 2.24
CA GLY A 19 -7.95 -15.93 2.98
C GLY A 19 -9.30 -16.52 3.38
N LEU A 20 -10.35 -16.26 2.61
CA LEU A 20 -11.68 -16.83 2.85
C LEU A 20 -11.68 -18.33 2.53
N ALA A 21 -12.44 -19.10 3.32
CA ALA A 21 -12.73 -20.49 3.02
C ALA A 21 -13.55 -20.62 1.73
N ALA A 22 -13.48 -21.76 1.06
CA ALA A 22 -14.26 -22.02 -0.14
C ALA A 22 -15.76 -21.79 0.12
N GLY A 23 -16.41 -21.01 -0.75
CA GLY A 23 -17.83 -20.64 -0.66
C GLY A 23 -18.17 -19.55 0.36
N ASP A 24 -17.19 -19.07 1.14
CA ASP A 24 -17.41 -17.95 2.06
C ASP A 24 -17.23 -16.60 1.33
N ARG A 25 -17.93 -15.59 1.80
CA ARG A 25 -17.89 -14.22 1.23
C ARG A 25 -18.27 -13.19 2.28
N VAL A 26 -17.95 -11.93 2.00
CA VAL A 26 -18.38 -10.81 2.86
C VAL A 26 -19.89 -10.62 2.74
N GLN A 27 -20.58 -10.70 3.85
CA GLN A 27 -22.00 -10.44 3.98
C GLN A 27 -22.29 -8.97 4.22
N SER A 28 -21.56 -8.34 5.14
CA SER A 28 -21.80 -6.94 5.50
C SER A 28 -20.57 -6.23 6.07
N TRP A 29 -20.60 -4.92 5.95
CA TRP A 29 -19.66 -3.98 6.56
C TRP A 29 -20.42 -3.05 7.48
N THR A 30 -20.03 -2.98 8.74
CA THR A 30 -20.64 -2.09 9.74
C THR A 30 -19.60 -1.28 10.47
N THR A 31 -20.02 -0.18 11.11
CA THR A 31 -19.15 0.67 11.91
C THR A 31 -19.69 0.83 13.32
N SER A 32 -18.81 0.82 14.31
CA SER A 32 -19.18 1.07 15.70
C SER A 32 -19.50 2.54 15.97
N ASN A 33 -19.07 3.47 15.11
CA ASN A 33 -19.29 4.90 15.29
C ASN A 33 -19.37 5.65 13.96
N LYS A 34 -20.59 5.83 13.45
CA LYS A 34 -20.87 6.56 12.19
C LYS A 34 -20.47 8.04 12.21
N LYS A 35 -20.35 8.66 13.40
CA LYS A 35 -19.90 10.04 13.54
C LYS A 35 -18.40 10.18 13.26
N VAL A 36 -17.59 9.14 13.54
CA VAL A 36 -16.15 9.13 13.33
C VAL A 36 -15.79 8.59 11.94
N ALA A 37 -16.34 7.44 11.56
CA ALA A 37 -16.10 6.83 10.25
C ALA A 37 -17.31 6.06 9.77
N THR A 38 -17.58 6.12 8.48
CA THR A 38 -18.61 5.33 7.80
C THR A 38 -17.96 4.32 6.87
N VAL A 39 -18.70 3.28 6.54
CA VAL A 39 -18.30 2.26 5.57
C VAL A 39 -19.47 1.92 4.65
N THR A 40 -19.19 1.71 3.37
CA THR A 40 -20.17 1.27 2.39
C THR A 40 -20.21 -0.26 2.30
N SER A 41 -21.24 -0.81 1.67
CA SER A 41 -21.36 -2.25 1.38
C SER A 41 -20.20 -2.81 0.55
N ARG A 42 -19.49 -1.96 -0.20
CA ARG A 42 -18.29 -2.31 -0.99
C ARG A 42 -16.98 -2.11 -0.23
N GLY A 43 -17.03 -1.83 1.08
CA GLY A 43 -15.84 -1.67 1.91
C GLY A 43 -15.11 -0.32 1.78
N LYS A 44 -15.74 0.71 1.19
CA LYS A 44 -15.18 2.07 1.19
C LYS A 44 -15.38 2.70 2.57
N ILE A 45 -14.28 2.95 3.27
CA ILE A 45 -14.25 3.59 4.59
C ILE A 45 -14.01 5.09 4.39
N THR A 46 -14.86 5.93 5.00
CA THR A 46 -14.74 7.40 4.94
C THR A 46 -14.63 7.98 6.34
N ALA A 47 -13.56 8.73 6.58
CA ALA A 47 -13.30 9.43 7.84
C ALA A 47 -14.09 10.74 7.92
N LYS A 48 -14.92 10.91 8.95
CA LYS A 48 -15.76 12.09 9.15
C LYS A 48 -15.24 13.02 10.24
N LYS A 49 -15.05 12.51 11.43
CA LYS A 49 -14.60 13.28 12.61
C LYS A 49 -13.40 12.60 13.26
N THR A 50 -12.51 13.37 13.86
CA THR A 50 -11.39 12.82 14.63
C THR A 50 -11.88 11.93 15.76
N GLY A 51 -11.20 10.83 15.98
CA GLY A 51 -11.58 9.83 16.98
C GLY A 51 -11.25 8.41 16.52
N LYS A 52 -11.83 7.45 17.21
CA LYS A 52 -11.66 6.02 16.93
C LYS A 52 -13.00 5.36 16.60
N ALA A 53 -13.00 4.45 15.64
CA ALA A 53 -14.12 3.60 15.29
C ALA A 53 -13.63 2.21 14.93
N ARG A 54 -14.46 1.19 15.05
CA ARG A 54 -14.21 -0.16 14.58
C ARG A 54 -15.08 -0.44 13.37
N ILE A 55 -14.47 -0.90 12.29
CA ILE A 55 -15.19 -1.44 11.15
C ILE A 55 -15.26 -2.94 11.32
N ILE A 56 -16.46 -3.46 11.33
CA ILE A 56 -16.74 -4.89 11.52
C ILE A 56 -17.17 -5.46 10.17
N ILE A 57 -16.46 -6.48 9.73
CA ILE A 57 -16.73 -7.21 8.50
C ILE A 57 -17.32 -8.55 8.90
N THR A 58 -18.55 -8.82 8.50
CA THR A 58 -19.23 -10.09 8.77
C THR A 58 -19.26 -10.94 7.50
N LEU A 59 -18.85 -12.20 7.61
CA LEU A 59 -18.90 -13.16 6.52
C LEU A 59 -20.20 -13.96 6.57
N VAL A 60 -20.57 -14.56 5.44
CA VAL A 60 -21.76 -15.43 5.34
C VAL A 60 -21.69 -16.59 6.32
N SER A 61 -20.49 -17.12 6.61
CA SER A 61 -20.26 -18.15 7.64
C SER A 61 -20.50 -17.68 9.07
N GLY A 62 -20.79 -16.40 9.31
CA GLY A 62 -20.91 -15.79 10.65
C GLY A 62 -19.59 -15.34 11.27
N LYS A 63 -18.45 -15.64 10.67
CA LYS A 63 -17.14 -15.15 11.11
C LYS A 63 -17.05 -13.65 10.95
N LYS A 64 -16.35 -12.99 11.87
CA LYS A 64 -16.18 -11.53 11.88
C LYS A 64 -14.70 -11.16 11.90
N ALA A 65 -14.37 -10.10 11.15
CA ALA A 65 -13.07 -9.44 11.20
C ALA A 65 -13.26 -7.99 11.64
N VAL A 66 -12.32 -7.45 12.38
CA VAL A 66 -12.38 -6.08 12.91
C VAL A 66 -11.19 -5.27 12.39
N VAL A 67 -11.47 -4.08 11.89
CA VAL A 67 -10.46 -3.08 11.51
C VAL A 67 -10.62 -1.87 12.42
N ASN A 68 -9.58 -1.58 13.19
CA ASN A 68 -9.55 -0.39 14.04
C ASN A 68 -9.20 0.84 13.20
N VAL A 69 -10.07 1.82 13.17
CA VAL A 69 -9.90 3.07 12.42
C VAL A 69 -9.62 4.21 13.39
N THR A 70 -8.49 4.87 13.20
CA THR A 70 -8.17 6.13 13.90
C THR A 70 -8.22 7.27 12.90
N VAL A 71 -9.07 8.25 13.16
CA VAL A 71 -9.17 9.46 12.34
C VAL A 71 -8.40 10.59 13.02
N GLN A 72 -7.46 11.18 12.30
CA GLN A 72 -6.58 12.26 12.75
C GLN A 72 -6.75 13.55 11.92
N LYS A 73 -6.31 14.69 12.46
CA LYS A 73 -6.35 15.98 11.75
C LYS A 73 -5.28 16.05 10.64
N THR A 74 -4.08 15.53 10.90
CA THR A 74 -2.93 15.60 10.01
C THR A 74 -2.96 14.52 8.91
N ALA A 75 -2.25 14.76 7.81
CA ALA A 75 -2.08 13.77 6.76
C ALA A 75 -1.36 12.52 7.26
N VAL A 76 -1.76 11.37 6.75
CA VAL A 76 -1.09 10.09 7.04
C VAL A 76 0.17 10.01 6.17
N LYS A 77 1.33 10.07 6.82
CA LYS A 77 2.64 10.01 6.15
C LYS A 77 3.19 8.60 6.12
N THR A 78 4.09 8.34 5.19
CA THR A 78 4.80 7.06 5.09
C THR A 78 5.79 6.90 6.23
N THR A 79 5.71 5.77 6.91
CA THR A 79 6.64 5.41 7.99
C THR A 79 7.62 4.33 7.56
N LYS A 80 7.26 3.50 6.56
CA LYS A 80 8.09 2.38 6.08
C LYS A 80 7.79 2.06 4.62
N ILE A 81 8.83 1.67 3.89
CA ILE A 81 8.74 1.03 2.57
C ILE A 81 9.27 -0.40 2.72
N SER A 82 8.52 -1.39 2.26
CA SER A 82 8.86 -2.81 2.34
C SER A 82 8.42 -3.57 1.09
N GLY A 83 8.52 -4.90 1.09
CA GLY A 83 8.10 -5.75 -0.03
C GLY A 83 9.04 -5.75 -1.24
N LEU A 84 10.24 -5.18 -1.11
CA LEU A 84 11.23 -5.12 -2.17
C LEU A 84 12.49 -5.93 -1.81
N LYS A 85 13.11 -6.55 -2.80
CA LYS A 85 14.42 -7.20 -2.67
C LYS A 85 15.52 -6.14 -2.66
N LYS A 86 16.57 -6.36 -1.88
CA LYS A 86 17.75 -5.46 -1.85
C LYS A 86 18.52 -5.44 -3.15
N SER A 87 18.53 -6.59 -3.87
CA SER A 87 19.20 -6.72 -5.16
C SER A 87 18.41 -7.64 -6.08
N VAL A 88 18.52 -7.36 -7.37
CA VAL A 88 17.93 -8.18 -8.44
C VAL A 88 18.92 -8.29 -9.59
N VAL A 89 18.88 -9.42 -10.30
CA VAL A 89 19.66 -9.67 -11.49
C VAL A 89 18.72 -9.73 -12.68
N LEU A 90 18.97 -8.93 -13.70
CA LEU A 90 18.17 -8.88 -14.92
C LEU A 90 19.05 -9.19 -16.15
N LYS A 91 18.47 -9.84 -17.13
CA LYS A 91 19.07 -9.95 -18.47
C LYS A 91 18.81 -8.64 -19.24
N ARG A 92 19.69 -8.34 -20.18
CA ARG A 92 19.51 -7.18 -21.08
C ARG A 92 18.12 -7.23 -21.75
N ARG A 93 17.45 -6.10 -21.86
CA ARG A 93 16.06 -5.91 -22.34
C ARG A 93 14.96 -6.47 -21.42
N GLN A 94 15.31 -7.17 -20.35
CA GLN A 94 14.31 -7.64 -19.39
C GLN A 94 13.68 -6.47 -18.61
N LYS A 95 12.37 -6.60 -18.31
CA LYS A 95 11.61 -5.65 -17.50
C LYS A 95 11.23 -6.29 -16.17
N LEU A 96 11.22 -5.48 -15.12
CA LEU A 96 10.78 -5.89 -13.78
C LEU A 96 9.93 -4.79 -13.18
N LYS A 97 8.71 -5.10 -12.76
CA LYS A 97 7.87 -4.17 -12.03
C LYS A 97 8.13 -4.29 -10.52
N LEU A 98 8.52 -3.19 -9.91
CA LEU A 98 8.61 -3.08 -8.45
C LEU A 98 7.22 -2.94 -7.84
N LYS A 99 6.98 -3.63 -6.74
CA LYS A 99 5.74 -3.58 -5.97
C LYS A 99 6.03 -3.20 -4.51
N PRO A 100 6.40 -1.94 -4.23
CA PRO A 100 6.67 -1.50 -2.88
C PRO A 100 5.40 -1.55 -2.04
N VAL A 101 5.54 -1.98 -0.80
CA VAL A 101 4.50 -1.92 0.21
C VAL A 101 4.76 -0.71 1.09
N ILE A 102 3.82 0.23 1.08
CA ILE A 102 3.89 1.46 1.85
C ILE A 102 3.10 1.29 3.15
N SER A 103 3.72 1.61 4.26
CA SER A 103 3.09 1.61 5.58
C SER A 103 3.07 3.03 6.16
N PRO A 104 2.00 3.47 6.78
CA PRO A 104 0.69 2.82 6.84
C PRO A 104 -0.01 2.76 5.46
N LEU A 105 -0.89 1.78 5.30
CA LEU A 105 -1.63 1.51 4.04
C LEU A 105 -2.33 2.75 3.45
N THR A 106 -2.75 3.65 4.31
CA THR A 106 -3.51 4.86 3.99
C THR A 106 -2.65 6.11 3.85
N SER A 107 -1.31 5.96 3.78
CA SER A 107 -0.42 7.09 3.48
C SER A 107 -0.87 7.79 2.20
N VAL A 108 -0.89 9.11 2.24
CA VAL A 108 -1.23 9.97 1.10
C VAL A 108 -0.01 10.37 0.28
N GLU A 109 1.18 9.98 0.73
CA GLU A 109 2.44 10.32 0.06
C GLU A 109 2.65 9.43 -1.16
N LYS A 110 2.99 10.04 -2.28
CA LYS A 110 3.25 9.35 -3.55
C LYS A 110 4.57 8.59 -3.49
N VAL A 111 4.62 7.49 -4.22
CA VAL A 111 5.86 6.74 -4.46
C VAL A 111 6.52 7.25 -5.72
N THR A 112 7.80 7.57 -5.63
CA THR A 112 8.63 7.99 -6.76
C THR A 112 9.84 7.07 -6.90
N TYR A 113 10.37 6.99 -8.12
CA TYR A 113 11.48 6.11 -8.48
C TYR A 113 12.57 6.90 -9.20
N LYS A 114 13.83 6.60 -8.89
CA LYS A 114 15.00 7.20 -9.53
C LYS A 114 16.08 6.14 -9.77
N THR A 115 16.78 6.24 -10.89
CA THR A 115 17.93 5.38 -11.18
C THR A 115 19.23 6.16 -11.07
N SER A 116 20.27 5.50 -10.57
CA SER A 116 21.63 6.07 -10.51
C SER A 116 22.32 6.04 -11.87
N ASN A 117 21.91 5.16 -12.78
CA ASN A 117 22.54 5.02 -14.10
C ASN A 117 21.53 4.60 -15.18
N LYS A 118 21.04 5.58 -15.93
CA LYS A 118 20.08 5.37 -17.02
C LYS A 118 20.65 4.57 -18.21
N LYS A 119 21.96 4.49 -18.37
CA LYS A 119 22.61 3.67 -19.41
C LYS A 119 22.50 2.19 -19.11
N VAL A 120 22.55 1.80 -17.83
CA VAL A 120 22.45 0.42 -17.37
C VAL A 120 21.00 -0.01 -17.21
N ALA A 121 20.22 0.76 -16.48
CA ALA A 121 18.80 0.49 -16.26
C ALA A 121 17.99 1.77 -16.07
N THR A 122 16.79 1.81 -16.62
CA THR A 122 15.83 2.87 -16.42
C THR A 122 14.69 2.41 -15.52
N VAL A 123 13.99 3.35 -14.90
CA VAL A 123 12.77 3.08 -14.14
C VAL A 123 11.69 4.08 -14.51
N SER A 124 10.48 3.61 -14.75
CA SER A 124 9.33 4.46 -15.04
C SER A 124 8.69 5.00 -13.76
N SER A 125 7.83 6.00 -13.89
CA SER A 125 7.03 6.55 -12.79
C SER A 125 6.10 5.50 -12.13
N ARG A 126 5.82 4.41 -12.83
CA ARG A 126 5.04 3.27 -12.33
C ARG A 126 5.88 2.17 -11.68
N GLY A 127 7.19 2.38 -11.56
CA GLY A 127 8.11 1.41 -10.94
C GLY A 127 8.52 0.25 -11.86
N VAL A 128 8.42 0.40 -13.18
CA VAL A 128 8.91 -0.61 -14.13
C VAL A 128 10.37 -0.32 -14.45
N ILE A 129 11.24 -1.25 -14.06
CA ILE A 129 12.67 -1.22 -14.41
C ILE A 129 12.84 -1.86 -15.79
N THR A 130 13.63 -1.23 -16.65
CA THR A 130 14.06 -1.80 -17.94
C THR A 130 15.57 -1.89 -17.97
N ALA A 131 16.09 -3.13 -18.06
CA ALA A 131 17.52 -3.39 -18.19
C ALA A 131 18.00 -3.06 -19.60
N LYS A 132 19.04 -2.22 -19.74
CA LYS A 132 19.55 -1.75 -21.03
C LYS A 132 20.92 -2.31 -21.39
N LYS A 133 21.91 -2.06 -20.55
CA LYS A 133 23.31 -2.43 -20.80
C LYS A 133 23.89 -3.15 -19.59
N LYS A 134 24.83 -4.07 -19.82
CA LYS A 134 25.59 -4.75 -18.77
C LYS A 134 26.15 -3.74 -17.77
N GLY A 135 26.02 -4.02 -16.49
CA GLY A 135 26.50 -3.18 -15.40
C GLY A 135 25.60 -3.21 -14.18
N THR A 136 25.83 -2.27 -13.29
CA THR A 136 25.05 -2.13 -12.03
C THR A 136 24.43 -0.74 -11.95
N ALA A 137 23.16 -0.67 -11.55
CA ALA A 137 22.46 0.55 -11.24
C ALA A 137 21.71 0.41 -9.91
N LYS A 138 21.54 1.51 -9.20
CA LYS A 138 20.74 1.56 -7.97
C LYS A 138 19.42 2.27 -8.28
N ILE A 139 18.32 1.62 -7.96
CA ILE A 139 16.98 2.21 -8.06
C ILE A 139 16.54 2.66 -6.67
N THR A 140 16.33 3.95 -6.52
CA THR A 140 15.82 4.53 -5.27
C THR A 140 14.32 4.66 -5.36
N VAL A 141 13.62 4.02 -4.41
CA VAL A 141 12.18 4.12 -4.19
C VAL A 141 11.95 5.08 -3.03
N LYS A 142 11.19 6.14 -3.25
CA LYS A 142 10.94 7.17 -2.24
C LYS A 142 9.45 7.38 -2.02
N SER A 143 9.05 7.50 -0.77
CA SER A 143 7.70 7.95 -0.37
C SER A 143 7.82 8.87 0.84
N GLY A 144 7.48 10.14 0.68
CA GLY A 144 7.71 11.17 1.68
C GLY A 144 9.19 11.27 2.06
N LYS A 145 9.50 11.11 3.35
CA LYS A 145 10.87 11.09 3.87
C LYS A 145 11.54 9.71 3.84
N LYS A 146 10.81 8.65 3.47
CA LYS A 146 11.34 7.29 3.46
C LYS A 146 11.87 6.91 2.09
N THR A 147 12.98 6.21 2.08
CA THR A 147 13.65 5.70 0.87
C THR A 147 13.98 4.23 1.02
N TYR A 148 14.00 3.52 -0.10
CA TYR A 148 14.50 2.15 -0.21
C TYR A 148 15.30 2.01 -1.49
N THR A 149 16.45 1.38 -1.43
CA THR A 149 17.34 1.21 -2.58
C THR A 149 17.37 -0.25 -3.02
N VAL A 150 17.13 -0.47 -4.31
CA VAL A 150 17.25 -1.79 -4.97
C VAL A 150 18.46 -1.74 -5.88
N THR A 151 19.41 -2.62 -5.68
CA THR A 151 20.56 -2.78 -6.57
C THR A 151 20.18 -3.67 -7.75
N VAL A 152 20.30 -3.17 -8.97
CA VAL A 152 20.00 -3.89 -10.21
C VAL A 152 21.31 -4.23 -10.91
N LYS A 153 21.58 -5.51 -11.07
CA LYS A 153 22.72 -6.03 -11.85
C LYS A 153 22.19 -6.53 -13.20
N VAL A 154 22.68 -5.96 -14.28
CA VAL A 154 22.35 -6.38 -15.63
C VAL A 154 23.50 -7.23 -16.20
N LYS A 155 23.18 -8.43 -16.65
CA LYS A 155 24.09 -9.36 -17.30
C LYS A 155 23.93 -9.35 -18.82
#